data_320d307a99bc2393d372355088c95578
#
_entry.id   320d307a99bc2393d372355088c95578
#
_cell.length_a   1.000
_cell.length_b   1.000
_cell.length_c   1.000
_cell.angle_alpha   90.00
_cell.angle_beta   90.00
_cell.angle_gamma   90.00
#
_symmetry.space_group_name_H-M   'P 1'
#
loop_
_entity.id
_entity.type
_entity.pdbx_description
1 polymer ?
#
loop_
_entity_poly.entity_id
_entity_poly.type
_entity_poly.pdbx_seq_one_letter_code
_entity_poly.pdbx_strand_id
1 'polypeptide(L)'
;CYRDWSSDVCSSDLRIGLMLDMTLREIERVLYFESFVVTDPGMTTLERGNLLTDEEYFQAMEDFGDDFEATMGAEGIQKLMKDLDLEQEIADIREEIPNTRSETKIKKLSKRLKLLEAFLHSGNKPEWMVMEALPVLPPDLRPLVPLDGGRFATSDLNDLYRRVINRNNRLKRLLELNAPDIIVRNEKRMLQEAVDALLDNGRRGRAITGSNKRPLKSLADMIKGKQGRFRQNLLGKRVDYSGRSVIV
;
A
#
# COMPACT_ATOMS: atom_id res chain seq x y z
N CYS A 1 -5.07 -15.25 17.00
CA CYS A 1 -4.25 -14.58 15.96
C CYS A 1 -4.68 -14.85 14.51
N TYR A 2 -5.92 -15.29 14.23
CA TYR A 2 -6.39 -15.65 12.88
C TYR A 2 -7.42 -14.66 12.31
N ARG A 3 -7.61 -13.50 12.93
CA ARG A 3 -8.71 -12.59 12.53
C ARG A 3 -8.34 -11.51 11.53
N ASP A 4 -7.07 -11.26 11.21
CA ASP A 4 -6.69 -9.95 10.67
C ASP A 4 -5.81 -9.92 9.43
N TRP A 5 -5.70 -11.01 8.67
CA TRP A 5 -5.01 -10.94 7.37
C TRP A 5 -5.74 -10.09 6.32
N SER A 6 -7.05 -9.94 6.44
CA SER A 6 -7.82 -9.02 5.59
C SER A 6 -7.70 -7.55 6.04
N SER A 7 -7.24 -7.33 7.28
CA SER A 7 -6.96 -6.01 7.82
C SER A 7 -5.53 -5.56 7.55
N ASP A 8 -4.60 -6.47 7.17
CA ASP A 8 -3.18 -6.15 7.15
C ASP A 8 -2.74 -5.22 6.02
N VAL A 9 -3.38 -5.25 4.86
CA VAL A 9 -3.12 -4.25 3.81
C VAL A 9 -3.77 -2.90 4.20
N CYS A 10 -4.92 -2.91 4.87
CA CYS A 10 -5.51 -1.73 5.50
C CYS A 10 -4.74 -1.31 6.75
N SER A 11 -4.12 -2.24 7.46
CA SER A 11 -3.33 -1.96 8.64
C SER A 11 -1.98 -1.33 8.30
N SER A 12 -1.40 -1.58 7.11
CA SER A 12 -0.16 -0.92 6.68
C SER A 12 -0.37 0.57 6.48
N ASP A 13 -1.39 0.99 5.73
CA ASP A 13 -1.70 2.41 5.52
C ASP A 13 -2.05 3.10 6.84
N LEU A 14 -2.79 2.41 7.71
CA LEU A 14 -3.11 2.91 9.03
C LEU A 14 -1.86 3.01 9.93
N ARG A 15 -0.92 2.07 9.81
CA ARG A 15 0.36 2.11 10.53
C ARG A 15 1.26 3.23 10.03
N ILE A 16 1.35 3.43 8.71
CA ILE A 16 2.05 4.57 8.11
C ILE A 16 1.45 5.88 8.62
N GLY A 17 0.12 5.99 8.63
CA GLY A 17 -0.57 7.16 9.16
C GLY A 17 -0.29 7.43 10.63
N LEU A 18 -0.23 6.37 11.45
CA LEU A 18 0.13 6.50 12.86
C LEU A 18 1.59 6.92 13.05
N MET A 19 2.52 6.44 12.19
CA MET A 19 3.93 6.81 12.27
C MET A 19 4.18 8.25 11.88
N LEU A 20 3.57 8.69 10.78
CA LEU A 20 3.74 10.04 10.25
C LEU A 20 2.76 11.07 10.85
N ASP A 21 1.90 10.65 11.78
CA ASP A 21 0.78 11.44 12.35
C ASP A 21 -0.19 11.99 11.30
N MET A 22 -0.30 11.31 10.16
CA MET A 22 -1.19 11.66 9.06
C MET A 22 -2.49 10.88 9.10
N THR A 23 -3.56 11.44 8.57
CA THR A 23 -4.81 10.72 8.39
C THR A 23 -4.74 9.78 7.17
N LEU A 24 -5.56 8.73 7.16
CA LEU A 24 -5.62 7.79 6.04
C LEU A 24 -5.93 8.50 4.70
N ARG A 25 -6.82 9.50 4.73
CA ARG A 25 -7.19 10.29 3.54
C ARG A 25 -6.02 11.10 2.98
N GLU A 26 -5.21 11.67 3.86
CA GLU A 26 -4.00 12.41 3.47
C GLU A 26 -2.99 11.49 2.78
N ILE A 27 -2.73 10.32 3.37
CA ILE A 27 -1.84 9.32 2.77
C ILE A 27 -2.38 8.87 1.40
N GLU A 28 -3.67 8.58 1.29
CA GLU A 28 -4.29 8.19 0.02
C GLU A 28 -4.12 9.29 -1.04
N ARG A 29 -4.33 10.56 -0.70
CA ARG A 29 -4.13 11.68 -1.63
C ARG A 29 -2.70 11.76 -2.14
N VAL A 30 -1.71 11.53 -1.27
CA VAL A 30 -0.30 11.50 -1.68
C VAL A 30 -0.01 10.30 -2.56
N LEU A 31 -0.39 9.08 -2.15
CA LEU A 31 -0.12 7.83 -2.87
C LEU A 31 -0.70 7.82 -4.28
N TYR A 32 -1.86 8.45 -4.47
CA TYR A 32 -2.53 8.50 -5.78
C TYR A 32 -2.27 9.76 -6.58
N PHE A 33 -1.22 10.51 -6.20
CA PHE A 33 -0.76 11.71 -6.94
C PHE A 33 -1.81 12.82 -7.03
N GLU A 34 -2.63 12.98 -5.98
CA GLU A 34 -3.63 14.06 -5.87
C GLU A 34 -3.06 15.29 -5.13
N SER A 35 -2.03 15.11 -4.29
CA SER A 35 -1.41 16.19 -3.52
C SER A 35 0.08 15.92 -3.33
N PHE A 36 0.85 17.00 -3.24
CA PHE A 36 2.24 16.94 -2.80
C PHE A 36 2.31 16.79 -1.29
N VAL A 37 3.38 16.20 -0.81
CA VAL A 37 3.74 16.21 0.60
C VAL A 37 5.12 16.86 0.76
N VAL A 38 5.24 17.78 1.71
CA VAL A 38 6.51 18.43 2.04
C VAL A 38 7.42 17.40 2.72
N THR A 39 8.52 17.05 2.07
CA THR A 39 9.52 16.11 2.60
C THR A 39 10.60 16.85 3.38
N ASP A 40 11.08 17.96 2.86
CA ASP A 40 12.01 18.85 3.54
C ASP A 40 11.48 20.28 3.49
N PRO A 41 11.18 20.90 4.65
CA PRO A 41 10.72 22.27 4.70
C PRO A 41 11.83 23.31 4.49
N GLY A 42 13.11 22.93 4.56
CA GLY A 42 14.23 23.86 4.46
C GLY A 42 14.12 25.04 5.41
N MET A 43 14.37 26.27 4.91
CA MET A 43 14.22 27.51 5.68
C MET A 43 12.87 28.21 5.47
N THR A 44 11.85 27.47 5.04
CA THR A 44 10.51 28.02 4.74
C THR A 44 9.59 27.94 5.96
N THR A 45 8.42 28.57 5.85
CA THR A 45 7.36 28.51 6.88
C THR A 45 6.52 27.24 6.79
N LEU A 46 6.85 26.33 5.86
CA LEU A 46 6.15 25.08 5.67
C LEU A 46 6.52 24.08 6.77
N GLU A 47 5.59 23.22 7.13
CA GLU A 47 5.86 22.14 8.08
C GLU A 47 6.06 20.84 7.32
N ARG A 48 6.95 19.99 7.83
CA ARG A 48 7.18 18.65 7.30
C ARG A 48 5.91 17.81 7.40
N GLY A 49 5.56 17.11 6.31
CA GLY A 49 4.33 16.31 6.24
C GLY A 49 3.08 17.08 5.82
N ASN A 50 3.17 18.42 5.67
CA ASN A 50 2.06 19.20 5.13
C ASN A 50 1.74 18.80 3.70
N LEU A 51 0.44 18.76 3.39
CA LEU A 51 -0.06 18.52 2.04
C LEU A 51 -0.25 19.82 1.31
N LEU A 52 0.25 19.85 0.08
CA LEU A 52 0.06 20.97 -0.83
C LEU A 52 -0.75 20.50 -2.04
N THR A 53 -1.73 21.29 -2.43
CA THR A 53 -2.39 21.16 -3.72
C THR A 53 -1.46 21.63 -4.84
N ASP A 54 -1.80 21.35 -6.10
CA ASP A 54 -0.98 21.82 -7.23
C ASP A 54 -0.83 23.35 -7.21
N GLU A 55 -1.90 24.09 -6.89
CA GLU A 55 -1.88 25.55 -6.81
C GLU A 55 -0.98 26.06 -5.67
N GLU A 56 -1.11 25.49 -4.48
CA GLU A 56 -0.28 25.82 -3.31
C GLU A 56 1.19 25.47 -3.55
N TYR A 57 1.47 24.37 -4.24
CA TYR A 57 2.83 23.98 -4.60
C TYR A 57 3.48 25.00 -5.56
N PHE A 58 2.77 25.42 -6.61
CA PHE A 58 3.27 26.43 -7.54
C PHE A 58 3.49 27.79 -6.85
N GLN A 59 2.58 28.18 -5.97
CA GLN A 59 2.73 29.41 -5.19
C GLN A 59 3.94 29.32 -4.24
N ALA A 60 4.12 28.20 -3.56
CA ALA A 60 5.30 27.99 -2.71
C ALA A 60 6.62 27.99 -3.51
N MET A 61 6.60 27.47 -4.74
CA MET A 61 7.76 27.54 -5.65
C MET A 61 8.05 28.99 -6.11
N GLU A 62 7.03 29.83 -6.29
CA GLU A 62 7.22 31.26 -6.59
C GLU A 62 7.77 32.04 -5.39
N ASP A 63 7.28 31.70 -4.18
CA ASP A 63 7.64 32.42 -2.94
C ASP A 63 9.02 32.01 -2.39
N PHE A 64 9.35 30.71 -2.43
CA PHE A 64 10.53 30.13 -1.76
C PHE A 64 11.54 29.49 -2.74
N GLY A 65 11.20 29.34 -4.02
CA GLY A 65 12.07 28.72 -5.00
C GLY A 65 12.43 27.28 -4.64
N ASP A 66 13.73 26.94 -4.70
CA ASP A 66 14.26 25.61 -4.43
C ASP A 66 14.63 25.36 -2.94
N ASP A 67 14.20 26.25 -2.02
CA ASP A 67 14.54 26.15 -0.59
C ASP A 67 13.76 25.07 0.15
N PHE A 68 12.76 24.45 -0.47
CA PHE A 68 12.00 23.32 0.10
C PHE A 68 11.88 22.17 -0.89
N GLU A 69 11.67 20.96 -0.38
CA GLU A 69 11.40 19.79 -1.20
C GLU A 69 10.01 19.23 -0.91
N ALA A 70 9.20 19.07 -1.95
CA ALA A 70 7.91 18.39 -1.87
C ALA A 70 7.78 17.36 -2.99
N THR A 71 7.28 16.18 -2.64
CA THR A 71 7.17 15.05 -3.56
C THR A 71 5.77 14.44 -3.54
N MET A 72 5.43 13.67 -4.57
CA MET A 72 4.17 12.93 -4.67
C MET A 72 4.41 11.42 -4.68
N GLY A 73 3.38 10.67 -4.30
CA GLY A 73 3.38 9.21 -4.37
C GLY A 73 4.11 8.54 -3.21
N ALA A 74 4.35 7.24 -3.36
CA ALA A 74 4.99 6.42 -2.33
C ALA A 74 6.43 6.85 -2.01
N GLU A 75 7.11 7.50 -2.95
CA GLU A 75 8.47 8.03 -2.78
C GLU A 75 8.51 9.11 -1.69
N GLY A 76 7.54 10.03 -1.68
CA GLY A 76 7.44 11.06 -0.64
C GLY A 76 7.21 10.46 0.75
N ILE A 77 6.32 9.47 0.85
CA ILE A 77 6.07 8.76 2.10
C ILE A 77 7.31 7.99 2.56
N GLN A 78 8.04 7.35 1.63
CA GLN A 78 9.28 6.65 1.95
C GLN A 78 10.37 7.60 2.48
N LYS A 79 10.54 8.78 1.87
CA LYS A 79 11.47 9.82 2.35
C LYS A 79 11.10 10.26 3.76
N LEU A 80 9.82 10.59 4.02
CA LEU A 80 9.35 10.97 5.35
C LEU A 80 9.64 9.89 6.40
N MET A 81 9.44 8.60 6.07
CA MET A 81 9.71 7.50 6.99
C MET A 81 11.20 7.24 7.19
N LYS A 82 12.04 7.49 6.17
CA LYS A 82 13.49 7.34 6.24
C LYS A 82 14.14 8.34 7.18
N ASP A 83 13.64 9.58 7.14
CA ASP A 83 14.16 10.68 7.94
C ASP A 83 13.52 10.76 9.34
N LEU A 84 12.66 9.80 9.69
CA LEU A 84 12.00 9.74 11.00
C LEU A 84 12.98 9.21 12.04
N ASP A 85 13.30 10.04 13.05
CA ASP A 85 14.06 9.59 14.21
C ASP A 85 13.12 8.93 15.22
N LEU A 86 13.19 7.58 15.30
CA LEU A 86 12.33 6.79 16.18
C LEU A 86 12.57 7.08 17.67
N GLU A 87 13.82 7.32 18.07
CA GLU A 87 14.18 7.52 19.46
C GLU A 87 13.66 8.85 19.97
N GLN A 88 13.83 9.90 19.20
CA GLN A 88 13.35 11.24 19.53
C GLN A 88 11.81 11.28 19.56
N GLU A 89 11.14 10.74 18.56
CA GLU A 89 9.67 10.67 18.53
C GLU A 89 9.07 9.90 19.73
N ILE A 90 9.73 8.81 20.15
CA ILE A 90 9.32 8.05 21.33
C ILE A 90 9.46 8.91 22.60
N ALA A 91 10.56 9.67 22.73
CA ALA A 91 10.79 10.54 23.86
C ALA A 91 9.73 11.65 23.93
N ASP A 92 9.48 12.34 22.80
CA ASP A 92 8.50 13.42 22.70
C ASP A 92 7.07 12.94 23.04
N ILE A 93 6.67 11.77 22.52
CA ILE A 93 5.35 11.20 22.85
C ILE A 93 5.24 10.83 24.34
N ARG A 94 6.31 10.31 24.95
CA ARG A 94 6.30 9.98 26.38
C ARG A 94 6.18 11.22 27.27
N GLU A 95 6.70 12.37 26.82
CA GLU A 95 6.52 13.66 27.52
C GLU A 95 5.13 14.27 27.26
N GLU A 96 4.55 14.05 26.08
CA GLU A 96 3.23 14.61 25.73
C GLU A 96 2.07 13.88 26.43
N ILE A 97 2.16 12.57 26.63
CA ILE A 97 1.08 11.76 27.25
C ILE A 97 0.64 12.31 28.61
N PRO A 98 1.53 12.59 29.59
CA PRO A 98 1.11 13.08 30.90
C PRO A 98 0.55 14.52 30.85
N ASN A 99 0.93 15.32 29.86
CA ASN A 99 0.49 16.71 29.69
C ASN A 99 -0.88 16.81 28.99
N THR A 100 -1.34 15.73 28.36
CA THR A 100 -2.59 15.72 27.60
C THR A 100 -3.77 15.26 28.45
N ARG A 101 -4.85 16.09 28.48
CA ARG A 101 -6.09 15.77 29.23
C ARG A 101 -7.14 15.03 28.41
N SER A 102 -7.00 14.96 27.09
CA SER A 102 -7.97 14.32 26.18
C SER A 102 -7.74 12.80 26.11
N GLU A 103 -8.69 12.01 26.59
CA GLU A 103 -8.63 10.55 26.56
C GLU A 103 -8.46 9.97 25.14
N THR A 104 -9.10 10.58 24.13
CA THR A 104 -8.99 10.17 22.73
C THR A 104 -7.59 10.41 22.19
N LYS A 105 -6.96 11.55 22.52
CA LYS A 105 -5.59 11.88 22.14
C LYS A 105 -4.60 10.94 22.82
N ILE A 106 -4.77 10.66 24.11
CA ILE A 106 -3.95 9.69 24.85
C ILE A 106 -4.03 8.30 24.20
N LYS A 107 -5.22 7.83 23.81
CA LYS A 107 -5.38 6.54 23.11
C LYS A 107 -4.66 6.52 21.74
N LYS A 108 -4.69 7.62 20.99
CA LYS A 108 -3.97 7.75 19.70
C LYS A 108 -2.46 7.72 19.94
N LEU A 109 -1.95 8.54 20.84
CA LEU A 109 -0.53 8.59 21.20
C LEU A 109 -0.01 7.25 21.75
N SER A 110 -0.78 6.56 22.58
CA SER A 110 -0.40 5.24 23.10
C SER A 110 -0.30 4.17 22.01
N LYS A 111 -1.16 4.24 20.97
CA LYS A 111 -1.06 3.33 19.81
C LYS A 111 0.16 3.66 18.95
N ARG A 112 0.44 4.96 18.73
CA ARG A 112 1.62 5.43 18.02
C ARG A 112 2.90 5.00 18.74
N LEU A 113 2.98 5.22 20.04
CA LEU A 113 4.11 4.82 20.88
C LEU A 113 4.41 3.32 20.77
N LYS A 114 3.40 2.47 20.93
CA LYS A 114 3.56 1.01 20.81
C LYS A 114 4.09 0.58 19.44
N LEU A 115 3.68 1.27 18.38
CA LEU A 115 4.13 0.99 17.03
C LEU A 115 5.60 1.37 16.85
N LEU A 116 5.99 2.58 17.27
CA LEU A 116 7.37 3.07 17.19
C LEU A 116 8.32 2.21 18.02
N GLU A 117 7.94 1.86 19.27
CA GLU A 117 8.71 0.94 20.12
C GLU A 117 8.88 -0.44 19.46
N ALA A 118 7.84 -0.97 18.82
CA ALA A 118 7.92 -2.24 18.12
C ALA A 118 8.91 -2.21 16.95
N PHE A 119 8.99 -1.10 16.20
CA PHE A 119 9.99 -0.90 15.14
C PHE A 119 11.40 -0.81 15.73
N LEU A 120 11.59 -0.02 16.78
CA LEU A 120 12.88 0.14 17.44
C LEU A 120 13.41 -1.21 17.98
N HIS A 121 12.56 -1.98 18.68
CA HIS A 121 12.95 -3.27 19.25
C HIS A 121 13.19 -4.36 18.20
N SER A 122 12.46 -4.34 17.07
CA SER A 122 12.63 -5.34 16.02
C SER A 122 13.82 -5.06 15.10
N GLY A 123 14.40 -3.85 15.15
CA GLY A 123 15.44 -3.42 14.23
C GLY A 123 14.98 -3.24 12.77
N ASN A 124 13.67 -3.29 12.53
CA ASN A 124 13.10 -3.02 11.21
C ASN A 124 13.05 -1.52 10.96
N LYS A 125 13.39 -1.13 9.74
CA LYS A 125 13.30 0.28 9.34
C LYS A 125 11.91 0.61 8.83
N PRO A 126 11.32 1.76 9.23
CA PRO A 126 10.00 2.19 8.75
C PRO A 126 9.90 2.29 7.23
N GLU A 127 10.96 2.75 6.56
CA GLU A 127 11.04 2.88 5.09
C GLU A 127 10.76 1.57 4.33
N TRP A 128 11.01 0.40 4.96
CA TRP A 128 10.75 -0.91 4.36
C TRP A 128 9.26 -1.24 4.21
N MET A 129 8.36 -0.43 4.77
CA MET A 129 6.92 -0.57 4.53
C MET A 129 6.54 -0.18 3.10
N VAL A 130 7.39 0.57 2.39
CA VAL A 130 7.24 0.87 0.97
C VAL A 130 8.06 -0.14 0.17
N MET A 131 7.41 -0.87 -0.71
CA MET A 131 8.05 -1.87 -1.56
C MET A 131 8.70 -1.21 -2.79
N GLU A 132 9.99 -1.37 -2.97
CA GLU A 132 10.70 -0.96 -4.18
C GLU A 132 10.63 -2.02 -5.29
N ALA A 133 10.57 -3.29 -4.90
CA ALA A 133 10.48 -4.42 -5.82
C ALA A 133 9.26 -5.29 -5.49
N LEU A 134 8.42 -5.54 -6.50
CA LEU A 134 7.26 -6.40 -6.35
C LEU A 134 7.66 -7.87 -6.48
N PRO A 135 7.44 -8.72 -5.46
CA PRO A 135 7.71 -10.15 -5.57
C PRO A 135 6.76 -10.83 -6.54
N VAL A 136 7.30 -11.70 -7.38
CA VAL A 136 6.53 -12.45 -8.38
C VAL A 136 6.35 -13.89 -7.92
N LEU A 137 5.10 -14.35 -7.90
CA LEU A 137 4.77 -15.72 -7.54
C LEU A 137 5.36 -16.71 -8.57
N PRO A 138 5.94 -17.86 -8.15
CA PRO A 138 6.43 -18.87 -9.07
C PRO A 138 5.35 -19.36 -10.05
N PRO A 139 5.72 -19.76 -11.29
CA PRO A 139 4.77 -20.18 -12.32
C PRO A 139 3.87 -21.35 -11.92
N ASP A 140 4.38 -22.29 -11.14
CA ASP A 140 3.62 -23.45 -10.66
C ASP A 140 2.45 -23.07 -9.75
N LEU A 141 2.54 -21.95 -9.05
CA LEU A 141 1.47 -21.44 -8.18
C LEU A 141 0.44 -20.57 -8.94
N ARG A 142 0.72 -20.23 -10.20
CA ARG A 142 -0.17 -19.51 -11.12
C ARG A 142 -0.21 -20.19 -12.50
N PRO A 143 -0.63 -21.46 -12.58
CA PRO A 143 -0.43 -22.29 -13.76
C PRO A 143 -1.19 -21.77 -14.98
N LEU A 144 -0.61 -22.05 -16.15
CA LEU A 144 -1.21 -21.91 -17.46
C LEU A 144 -1.46 -23.32 -18.01
N VAL A 145 -2.73 -23.74 -18.05
CA VAL A 145 -3.11 -25.11 -18.44
C VAL A 145 -3.69 -25.09 -19.86
N PRO A 146 -3.12 -25.85 -20.80
CA PRO A 146 -3.71 -25.99 -22.13
C PRO A 146 -5.02 -26.78 -22.04
N LEU A 147 -6.04 -26.31 -22.74
CA LEU A 147 -7.33 -26.95 -22.92
C LEU A 147 -7.44 -27.50 -24.35
N ASP A 148 -8.34 -28.44 -24.56
CA ASP A 148 -8.69 -28.94 -25.88
C ASP A 148 -9.15 -27.82 -26.78
N GLY A 149 -8.69 -27.79 -28.05
CA GLY A 149 -8.98 -26.75 -29.02
C GLY A 149 -8.04 -25.54 -28.97
N GLY A 150 -6.82 -25.68 -28.42
CA GLY A 150 -5.76 -24.65 -28.47
C GLY A 150 -6.01 -23.45 -27.57
N ARG A 151 -6.96 -23.55 -26.64
CA ARG A 151 -7.23 -22.53 -25.61
C ARG A 151 -6.44 -22.83 -24.35
N PHE A 152 -6.14 -21.79 -23.58
CA PHE A 152 -5.46 -21.90 -22.29
C PHE A 152 -6.37 -21.44 -21.16
N ALA A 153 -6.44 -22.24 -20.11
CA ALA A 153 -6.96 -21.79 -18.81
C ALA A 153 -5.82 -21.17 -18.02
N THR A 154 -6.01 -19.96 -17.57
CA THR A 154 -5.00 -19.22 -16.80
C THR A 154 -5.52 -18.81 -15.45
N SER A 155 -4.62 -18.69 -14.48
CA SER A 155 -4.94 -18.09 -13.19
C SER A 155 -5.23 -16.60 -13.36
N ASP A 156 -6.19 -16.07 -12.59
CA ASP A 156 -6.54 -14.63 -12.56
C ASP A 156 -5.31 -13.78 -12.21
N LEU A 157 -4.36 -14.30 -11.42
CA LEU A 157 -3.11 -13.63 -11.08
C LEU A 157 -2.25 -13.28 -12.29
N ASN A 158 -2.24 -14.13 -13.32
CA ASN A 158 -1.47 -13.84 -14.54
C ASN A 158 -1.99 -12.61 -15.26
N ASP A 159 -3.30 -12.39 -15.26
CA ASP A 159 -3.90 -11.17 -15.83
C ASP A 159 -3.56 -9.93 -15.00
N LEU A 160 -3.55 -10.04 -13.68
CA LEU A 160 -3.17 -8.94 -12.79
C LEU A 160 -1.68 -8.59 -12.94
N TYR A 161 -0.77 -9.58 -12.94
CA TYR A 161 0.65 -9.36 -13.21
C TYR A 161 0.89 -8.73 -14.59
N ARG A 162 0.20 -9.20 -15.62
CA ARG A 162 0.30 -8.63 -16.98
C ARG A 162 -0.11 -7.16 -17.00
N ARG A 163 -1.14 -6.77 -16.25
CA ARG A 163 -1.54 -5.36 -16.12
C ARG A 163 -0.43 -4.52 -15.49
N VAL A 164 0.16 -4.98 -14.39
CA VAL A 164 1.28 -4.29 -13.73
C VAL A 164 2.45 -4.14 -14.69
N ILE A 165 2.88 -5.22 -15.36
CA ILE A 165 4.00 -5.19 -16.30
C ILE A 165 3.73 -4.22 -17.46
N ASN A 166 2.54 -4.25 -18.04
CA ASN A 166 2.18 -3.37 -19.16
C ASN A 166 2.19 -1.89 -18.73
N ARG A 167 1.67 -1.57 -17.53
CA ARG A 167 1.71 -0.21 -16.99
C ARG A 167 3.14 0.24 -16.71
N ASN A 168 3.95 -0.62 -16.10
CA ASN A 168 5.35 -0.33 -15.83
C ASN A 168 6.15 -0.07 -17.12
N ASN A 169 5.99 -0.91 -18.14
CA ASN A 169 6.66 -0.73 -19.43
C ASN A 169 6.20 0.56 -20.13
N ARG A 170 4.91 0.89 -20.02
CA ARG A 170 4.39 2.15 -20.57
C ARG A 170 4.96 3.35 -19.83
N LEU A 171 5.00 3.33 -18.50
CA LEU A 171 5.61 4.39 -17.69
C LEU A 171 7.08 4.58 -18.07
N LYS A 172 7.85 3.48 -18.17
CA LYS A 172 9.25 3.53 -18.59
C LYS A 172 9.43 4.23 -19.94
N ARG A 173 8.60 3.86 -20.93
CA ARG A 173 8.64 4.51 -22.25
C ARG A 173 8.28 6.00 -22.21
N LEU A 174 7.29 6.39 -21.36
CA LEU A 174 6.93 7.81 -21.20
C LEU A 174 8.06 8.62 -20.57
N LEU A 175 8.78 8.05 -19.60
CA LEU A 175 9.96 8.69 -18.99
C LEU A 175 11.11 8.81 -20.00
N GLU A 176 11.37 7.79 -20.82
CA GLU A 176 12.39 7.83 -21.88
C GLU A 176 12.08 8.89 -22.96
N LEU A 177 10.80 9.15 -23.22
CA LEU A 177 10.34 10.16 -24.19
C LEU A 177 10.20 11.57 -23.60
N ASN A 178 10.54 11.79 -22.33
CA ASN A 178 10.33 13.04 -21.62
C ASN A 178 8.90 13.59 -21.80
N ALA A 179 7.90 12.71 -21.59
CA ALA A 179 6.49 13.08 -21.73
C ALA A 179 6.10 14.14 -20.68
N PRO A 180 5.05 14.96 -20.94
CA PRO A 180 4.57 15.96 -19.97
C PRO A 180 4.22 15.34 -18.62
N ASP A 181 4.53 16.04 -17.54
CA ASP A 181 4.38 15.55 -16.15
C ASP A 181 2.98 15.06 -15.82
N ILE A 182 1.96 15.71 -16.36
CA ILE A 182 0.56 15.31 -16.14
C ILE A 182 0.31 13.88 -16.63
N ILE A 183 0.89 13.51 -17.79
CA ILE A 183 0.76 12.16 -18.36
C ILE A 183 1.54 11.15 -17.52
N VAL A 184 2.75 11.51 -17.11
CA VAL A 184 3.61 10.67 -16.26
C VAL A 184 2.94 10.42 -14.90
N ARG A 185 2.42 11.46 -14.25
CA ARG A 185 1.67 11.35 -12.97
C ARG A 185 0.46 10.43 -13.11
N ASN A 186 -0.32 10.57 -14.17
CA ASN A 186 -1.48 9.72 -14.41
C ASN A 186 -1.09 8.25 -14.62
N GLU A 187 0.01 7.97 -15.34
CA GLU A 187 0.48 6.59 -15.52
C GLU A 187 1.07 6.01 -14.23
N LYS A 188 1.77 6.82 -13.41
CA LYS A 188 2.22 6.43 -12.06
C LYS A 188 1.02 6.06 -11.17
N ARG A 189 -0.05 6.86 -11.17
CA ARG A 189 -1.30 6.56 -10.46
C ARG A 189 -1.92 5.25 -10.92
N MET A 190 -2.02 5.04 -12.24
CA MET A 190 -2.57 3.81 -12.81
C MET A 190 -1.70 2.57 -12.48
N LEU A 191 -0.39 2.73 -12.36
CA LEU A 191 0.51 1.66 -11.93
C LEU A 191 0.26 1.31 -10.47
N GLN A 192 0.12 2.30 -9.59
CA GLN A 192 -0.25 2.09 -8.18
C GLN A 192 -1.60 1.35 -8.06
N GLU A 193 -2.62 1.77 -8.80
CA GLU A 193 -3.92 1.08 -8.84
C GLU A 193 -3.80 -0.38 -9.32
N ALA A 194 -2.93 -0.66 -10.28
CA ALA A 194 -2.70 -2.03 -10.76
C ALA A 194 -2.01 -2.92 -9.71
N VAL A 195 -1.07 -2.37 -8.94
CA VAL A 195 -0.41 -3.08 -7.84
C VAL A 195 -1.41 -3.32 -6.70
N ASP A 196 -2.21 -2.33 -6.33
CA ASP A 196 -3.25 -2.48 -5.30
C ASP A 196 -4.27 -3.56 -5.67
N ALA A 197 -4.68 -3.62 -6.95
CA ALA A 197 -5.57 -4.67 -7.42
C ALA A 197 -4.93 -6.06 -7.41
N LEU A 198 -3.63 -6.17 -7.63
CA LEU A 198 -2.90 -7.44 -7.50
C LEU A 198 -2.88 -7.91 -6.05
N LEU A 199 -2.69 -7.00 -5.09
CA LEU A 199 -2.64 -7.32 -3.66
C LEU A 199 -4.03 -7.60 -3.08
N ASP A 200 -5.00 -6.71 -3.28
CA ASP A 200 -6.39 -6.86 -2.79
C ASP A 200 -7.39 -6.17 -3.75
N ASN A 201 -7.89 -6.91 -4.72
CA ASN A 201 -8.79 -6.40 -5.75
C ASN A 201 -10.16 -6.04 -5.18
N GLY A 202 -10.60 -4.81 -5.40
CA GLY A 202 -11.89 -4.30 -4.93
C GLY A 202 -11.86 -3.65 -3.55
N ARG A 203 -10.69 -3.52 -2.94
CA ARG A 203 -10.51 -2.78 -1.70
C ARG A 203 -10.79 -1.29 -1.89
N ARG A 204 -10.32 -0.71 -2.99
CA ARG A 204 -10.54 0.69 -3.35
C ARG A 204 -11.35 0.79 -4.64
N GLY A 205 -12.58 1.26 -4.51
CA GLY A 205 -13.45 1.50 -5.65
C GLY A 205 -13.96 0.22 -6.33
N ARG A 206 -14.13 0.29 -7.65
CA ARG A 206 -14.68 -0.82 -8.43
C ARG A 206 -13.61 -1.87 -8.71
N ALA A 207 -13.89 -3.12 -8.32
CA ALA A 207 -13.01 -4.25 -8.59
C ALA A 207 -12.76 -4.43 -10.10
N ILE A 208 -11.52 -4.79 -10.44
CA ILE A 208 -11.14 -5.16 -11.80
C ILE A 208 -11.79 -6.50 -12.14
N THR A 209 -12.51 -6.55 -13.26
CA THR A 209 -13.24 -7.72 -13.72
C THR A 209 -12.58 -8.36 -14.94
N GLY A 210 -12.75 -9.67 -15.06
CA GLY A 210 -12.40 -10.42 -16.26
C GLY A 210 -13.45 -10.29 -17.37
N SER A 211 -13.29 -11.06 -18.46
CA SER A 211 -14.21 -11.10 -19.61
C SER A 211 -15.66 -11.44 -19.22
N ASN A 212 -15.84 -12.26 -18.20
CA ASN A 212 -17.16 -12.69 -17.70
C ASN A 212 -17.75 -11.75 -16.65
N LYS A 213 -17.29 -10.50 -16.55
CA LYS A 213 -17.70 -9.50 -15.54
C LYS A 213 -17.51 -9.96 -14.08
N ARG A 214 -16.84 -11.09 -13.86
CA ARG A 214 -16.47 -11.58 -12.53
C ARG A 214 -15.23 -10.82 -12.04
N PRO A 215 -15.17 -10.38 -10.77
CA PRO A 215 -13.96 -9.81 -10.20
C PRO A 215 -12.82 -10.84 -10.24
N LEU A 216 -11.62 -10.38 -10.63
CA LEU A 216 -10.42 -11.22 -10.64
C LEU A 216 -9.97 -11.50 -9.21
N LYS A 217 -9.55 -12.74 -8.93
CA LYS A 217 -9.01 -13.12 -7.62
C LYS A 217 -7.63 -12.53 -7.42
N SER A 218 -7.48 -11.71 -6.38
CA SER A 218 -6.21 -11.12 -5.95
C SER A 218 -5.39 -12.07 -5.07
N LEU A 219 -4.17 -11.66 -4.70
CA LEU A 219 -3.33 -12.41 -3.75
C LEU A 219 -4.03 -12.57 -2.39
N ALA A 220 -4.69 -11.52 -1.89
CA ALA A 220 -5.45 -11.59 -0.65
C ALA A 220 -6.59 -12.63 -0.72
N ASP A 221 -7.30 -12.72 -1.84
CA ASP A 221 -8.37 -13.70 -2.04
C ASP A 221 -7.88 -15.14 -2.12
N MET A 222 -6.61 -15.34 -2.51
CA MET A 222 -5.96 -16.65 -2.49
C MET A 222 -5.71 -17.18 -1.08
N ILE A 223 -5.62 -16.31 -0.10
CA ILE A 223 -5.23 -16.61 1.28
C ILE A 223 -6.45 -16.63 2.20
N LYS A 224 -7.32 -15.61 2.07
CA LYS A 224 -8.49 -15.41 2.95
C LYS A 224 -9.75 -16.15 2.48
N GLY A 225 -10.71 -16.31 3.39
CA GLY A 225 -12.02 -16.87 3.12
C GLY A 225 -12.11 -18.41 3.12
N LYS A 226 -13.28 -18.94 2.77
CA LYS A 226 -13.56 -20.38 2.77
C LYS A 226 -12.73 -21.16 1.75
N GLN A 227 -12.41 -20.54 0.62
CA GLN A 227 -11.62 -21.11 -0.48
C GLN A 227 -10.15 -20.69 -0.43
N GLY A 228 -9.75 -19.94 0.60
CA GLY A 228 -8.37 -19.54 0.79
C GLY A 228 -7.48 -20.68 1.29
N ARG A 229 -6.17 -20.55 1.09
CA ARG A 229 -5.17 -21.57 1.42
C ARG A 229 -5.22 -22.00 2.89
N PHE A 230 -5.45 -21.07 3.82
CA PHE A 230 -5.51 -21.42 5.24
C PHE A 230 -6.66 -22.37 5.55
N ARG A 231 -7.87 -22.05 5.12
CA ARG A 231 -9.05 -22.89 5.45
C ARG A 231 -9.18 -24.13 4.59
N GLN A 232 -8.76 -24.09 3.33
CA GLN A 232 -8.97 -25.17 2.39
C GLN A 232 -7.81 -26.20 2.39
N ASN A 233 -6.58 -25.77 2.66
CA ASN A 233 -5.40 -26.63 2.48
C ASN A 233 -4.57 -26.83 3.76
N LEU A 234 -4.65 -25.91 4.75
CA LEU A 234 -3.86 -25.98 5.98
C LEU A 234 -4.67 -26.47 7.19
N LEU A 235 -5.80 -25.83 7.50
CA LEU A 235 -6.64 -26.20 8.65
C LEU A 235 -7.44 -27.51 8.41
N GLY A 236 -7.65 -27.87 7.17
CA GLY A 236 -8.29 -29.11 6.78
C GLY A 236 -7.99 -29.43 5.32
N LYS A 237 -7.73 -30.69 5.02
CA LYS A 237 -7.49 -31.20 3.66
C LYS A 237 -8.55 -32.23 3.31
N ARG A 238 -8.86 -32.36 2.03
CA ARG A 238 -9.58 -33.53 1.54
C ARG A 238 -8.64 -34.72 1.62
N VAL A 239 -9.12 -35.79 2.20
CA VAL A 239 -8.36 -37.05 2.34
C VAL A 239 -9.09 -38.17 1.62
N ASP A 240 -8.31 -39.15 1.11
CA ASP A 240 -8.85 -40.36 0.50
C ASP A 240 -9.46 -41.26 1.58
N TYR A 241 -10.31 -42.18 1.19
CA TYR A 241 -10.97 -43.16 2.05
C TYR A 241 -11.81 -42.53 3.17
N SER A 242 -12.35 -41.33 2.95
CA SER A 242 -13.24 -40.62 3.87
C SER A 242 -14.62 -40.45 3.28
N GLY A 243 -15.65 -40.61 4.10
CA GLY A 243 -17.04 -40.43 3.71
C GLY A 243 -17.83 -39.69 4.79
N ARG A 244 -18.96 -39.13 4.40
CA ARG A 244 -19.94 -38.49 5.33
C ARG A 244 -21.31 -38.99 4.93
N SER A 245 -22.04 -39.52 5.91
CA SER A 245 -23.41 -40.01 5.73
C SER A 245 -24.34 -39.32 6.73
N VAL A 246 -25.63 -39.35 6.41
CA VAL A 246 -26.69 -38.96 7.36
C VAL A 246 -26.96 -40.14 8.28
N ILE A 247 -26.96 -39.89 9.58
CA ILE A 247 -27.37 -40.88 10.57
C ILE A 247 -28.88 -40.75 10.68
N VAL A 248 -29.61 -41.82 10.39
CA VAL A 248 -31.07 -41.92 10.49
C VAL A 248 -31.39 -42.57 11.81
#